data_d50c9c6dfc8e93e45dc4b1c69608cfbb
#
_entry.id   d50c9c6dfc8e93e45dc4b1c69608cfbb
#
_cell.length_a   1.000
_cell.length_b   1.000
_cell.length_c   1.000
_cell.angle_alpha   90.00
_cell.angle_beta   90.00
_cell.angle_gamma   90.00
#
_symmetry.space_group_name_H-M   'P 1'
#
loop_
_entity.id
_entity.type
_entity.pdbx_description
1 polymer ?
#
loop_
_entity_poly.entity_id
_entity_poly.type
_entity_poly.pdbx_seq_one_letter_code
_entity_poly.pdbx_strand_id
1 'polypeptide(L)'
;LESPADFERLPETLARVGGEPRVLGGGSNLLIAEGELPLTLVRPLCGAGQAPVVTAESVDDAGRHRVTIRAGAGLRVPALLAMNAGAYGDAIGDRLSGLTVFTPERGVRSLTPDEWSAGYRRFALHEPCAWFAVLEAELTLISSSAGAVRAVMAERLSRKKNTQPVTLHTAGCVFKNPDGLSAGRLLDEAGLRGKRRGPVYFTELHANFLAHDPARGVQSD
;
A
#
# COMPACT_ATOMS: atom_id res chain seq x y z
N LEU A 1 13.05 -11.93 -0.90
CA LEU A 1 14.06 -11.31 -0.06
C LEU A 1 13.49 -11.16 1.35
N GLU A 2 14.01 -11.92 2.30
CA GLU A 2 13.41 -12.11 3.63
C GLU A 2 14.14 -11.36 4.74
N SER A 3 15.35 -10.89 4.45
CA SER A 3 16.15 -10.13 5.40
C SER A 3 16.81 -8.90 4.75
N PRO A 4 17.22 -7.88 5.52
CA PRO A 4 18.02 -6.77 5.00
C PRO A 4 19.32 -7.22 4.32
N ALA A 5 19.96 -8.29 4.80
CA ALA A 5 21.18 -8.84 4.20
C ALA A 5 20.97 -9.38 2.77
N ASP A 6 19.77 -9.85 2.45
CA ASP A 6 19.46 -10.29 1.07
C ASP A 6 19.46 -9.11 0.10
N PHE A 7 19.11 -7.91 0.60
CA PHE A 7 19.10 -6.67 -0.19
C PHE A 7 20.51 -6.16 -0.47
N GLU A 8 21.50 -6.45 0.36
CA GLU A 8 22.90 -6.08 0.09
C GLU A 8 23.46 -6.80 -1.15
N ARG A 9 22.95 -8.02 -1.45
CA ARG A 9 23.31 -8.81 -2.64
C ARG A 9 22.41 -8.52 -3.85
N LEU A 10 21.38 -7.73 -3.68
CA LEU A 10 20.40 -7.47 -4.73
C LEU A 10 21.01 -6.81 -5.98
N PRO A 11 21.95 -5.82 -5.89
CA PRO A 11 22.56 -5.24 -7.08
C PRO A 11 23.24 -6.27 -7.98
N GLU A 12 24.00 -7.20 -7.41
CA GLU A 12 24.66 -8.28 -8.16
C GLU A 12 23.64 -9.21 -8.82
N THR A 13 22.56 -9.52 -8.09
CA THR A 13 21.48 -10.37 -8.60
C THR A 13 20.76 -9.70 -9.77
N LEU A 14 20.44 -8.40 -9.67
CA LEU A 14 19.80 -7.64 -10.75
C LEU A 14 20.69 -7.52 -11.98
N ALA A 15 22.00 -7.31 -11.79
CA ALA A 15 22.97 -7.26 -12.89
C ALA A 15 23.03 -8.60 -13.66
N ARG A 16 22.86 -9.72 -12.98
CA ARG A 16 22.86 -11.06 -13.58
C ARG A 16 21.54 -11.40 -14.28
N VAL A 17 20.41 -11.08 -13.66
CA VAL A 17 19.07 -11.44 -14.15
C VAL A 17 18.63 -10.48 -15.26
N GLY A 18 19.02 -9.23 -15.19
CA GLY A 18 18.57 -8.17 -16.11
C GLY A 18 17.13 -7.74 -15.85
N GLY A 19 16.56 -6.95 -16.76
CA GLY A 19 15.22 -6.38 -16.63
C GLY A 19 15.16 -5.14 -15.73
N GLU A 20 14.11 -4.35 -15.90
CA GLU A 20 13.89 -3.16 -15.07
C GLU A 20 13.35 -3.57 -13.68
N PRO A 21 14.00 -3.20 -12.57
CA PRO A 21 13.54 -3.59 -11.25
C PRO A 21 12.26 -2.86 -10.88
N ARG A 22 11.27 -3.60 -10.39
CA ARG A 22 10.02 -3.10 -9.84
C ARG A 22 9.74 -3.71 -8.48
N VAL A 23 9.53 -2.87 -7.48
CA VAL A 23 9.19 -3.33 -6.14
C VAL A 23 7.72 -3.74 -6.10
N LEU A 24 7.47 -4.99 -5.70
CA LEU A 24 6.15 -5.56 -5.58
C LEU A 24 5.79 -5.79 -4.11
N GLY A 25 4.73 -5.16 -3.64
CA GLY A 25 4.13 -5.46 -2.34
C GLY A 25 3.24 -6.71 -2.37
N GLY A 26 2.04 -6.63 -1.81
CA GLY A 26 1.09 -7.75 -1.81
C GLY A 26 0.44 -8.10 -3.16
N GLY A 27 0.68 -7.32 -4.21
CA GLY A 27 0.13 -7.57 -5.55
C GLY A 27 -1.38 -7.32 -5.71
N SER A 28 -2.07 -6.87 -4.66
CA SER A 28 -3.54 -6.73 -4.66
C SER A 28 -4.07 -5.48 -5.37
N ASN A 29 -3.17 -4.62 -5.85
CA ASN A 29 -3.52 -3.34 -6.49
C ASN A 29 -2.72 -3.16 -7.78
N LEU A 30 -2.66 -4.24 -8.57
CA LEU A 30 -1.93 -4.29 -9.83
C LEU A 30 -2.88 -4.61 -10.98
N LEU A 31 -2.67 -3.90 -12.08
CA LEU A 31 -3.13 -4.28 -13.40
C LEU A 31 -1.89 -4.46 -14.27
N ILE A 32 -1.71 -5.65 -14.81
CA ILE A 32 -0.51 -6.02 -15.59
C ILE A 32 -0.94 -6.17 -17.06
N ALA A 33 -0.17 -5.58 -17.98
CA ALA A 33 -0.38 -5.78 -19.41
C ALA A 33 -0.08 -7.23 -19.82
N GLU A 34 -0.75 -7.70 -20.85
CA GLU A 34 -0.45 -9.01 -21.45
C GLU A 34 0.90 -9.00 -22.18
N GLY A 35 1.52 -10.17 -22.26
CA GLY A 35 2.79 -10.38 -22.95
C GLY A 35 4.00 -10.46 -22.02
N GLU A 36 5.19 -10.54 -22.62
CA GLU A 36 6.45 -10.53 -21.91
C GLU A 36 6.84 -9.09 -21.56
N LEU A 37 7.14 -8.86 -20.30
CA LEU A 37 7.56 -7.56 -19.79
C LEU A 37 9.03 -7.65 -19.36
N PRO A 38 9.91 -6.71 -19.79
CA PRO A 38 11.32 -6.70 -19.42
C PRO A 38 11.51 -6.20 -17.97
N LEU A 39 10.82 -6.84 -17.02
CA LEU A 39 10.79 -6.45 -15.62
C LEU A 39 11.40 -7.53 -14.73
N THR A 40 12.10 -7.11 -13.69
CA THR A 40 12.49 -7.98 -12.57
C THR A 40 11.76 -7.53 -11.32
N LEU A 41 10.92 -8.42 -10.78
CA LEU A 41 10.11 -8.12 -9.60
C LEU A 41 10.92 -8.33 -8.32
N VAL A 42 11.06 -7.28 -7.54
CA VAL A 42 11.69 -7.30 -6.21
C VAL A 42 10.59 -7.32 -5.15
N ARG A 43 10.45 -8.43 -4.43
CA ARG A 43 9.43 -8.58 -3.40
C ARG A 43 10.08 -8.64 -2.02
N PRO A 44 9.98 -7.56 -1.21
CA PRO A 44 10.40 -7.56 0.18
C PRO A 44 9.47 -8.43 1.03
N LEU A 45 10.05 -9.35 1.81
CA LEU A 45 9.33 -10.24 2.73
C LEU A 45 9.91 -10.16 4.15
N CYS A 46 10.73 -9.16 4.46
CA CYS A 46 11.32 -8.97 5.78
C CYS A 46 10.25 -9.01 6.87
N GLY A 47 10.46 -9.85 7.89
CA GLY A 47 9.50 -10.03 8.97
C GLY A 47 8.21 -10.74 8.58
N ALA A 48 8.15 -11.44 7.44
CA ALA A 48 6.99 -12.23 7.05
C ALA A 48 6.69 -13.30 8.11
N GLY A 49 5.43 -13.35 8.56
CA GLY A 49 5.01 -14.28 9.61
C GLY A 49 5.43 -13.89 11.04
N GLN A 50 6.16 -12.78 11.21
CA GLN A 50 6.53 -12.25 12.53
C GLN A 50 5.51 -11.22 13.00
N ALA A 51 5.19 -11.22 14.31
CA ALA A 51 4.39 -10.15 14.91
C ALA A 51 5.18 -8.83 14.93
N PRO A 52 4.50 -7.68 14.87
CA PRO A 52 5.15 -6.40 15.14
C PRO A 52 5.82 -6.39 16.51
N VAL A 53 6.97 -5.73 16.62
CA VAL A 53 7.73 -5.62 17.86
C VAL A 53 7.51 -4.24 18.46
N VAL A 54 7.16 -4.17 19.75
CA VAL A 54 7.14 -2.90 20.49
C VAL A 54 8.58 -2.44 20.71
N THR A 55 8.92 -1.26 20.20
CA THR A 55 10.28 -0.68 20.29
C THR A 55 10.38 0.44 21.31
N ALA A 56 9.29 1.13 21.61
CA ALA A 56 9.21 2.16 22.63
C ALA A 56 7.81 2.37 23.17
N GLU A 57 7.74 2.85 24.40
CA GLU A 57 6.52 3.32 25.04
C GLU A 57 6.76 4.68 25.65
N SER A 58 5.80 5.59 25.57
CA SER A 58 5.88 6.94 26.13
C SER A 58 4.48 7.47 26.49
N VAL A 59 4.45 8.60 27.17
CA VAL A 59 3.22 9.36 27.42
C VAL A 59 3.40 10.73 26.79
N ASP A 60 2.43 11.19 25.99
CA ASP A 60 2.49 12.50 25.37
C ASP A 60 2.01 13.61 26.34
N ASP A 61 2.18 14.87 25.92
CA ASP A 61 1.85 16.05 26.73
C ASP A 61 0.33 16.13 27.10
N ALA A 62 -0.52 15.42 26.37
CA ALA A 62 -1.94 15.27 26.67
C ALA A 62 -2.25 14.06 27.58
N GLY A 63 -1.21 13.40 28.12
CA GLY A 63 -1.36 12.22 29.00
C GLY A 63 -1.77 10.94 28.28
N ARG A 64 -1.66 10.87 26.96
CA ARG A 64 -2.03 9.68 26.18
C ARG A 64 -0.83 8.74 26.09
N HIS A 65 -1.05 7.47 26.40
CA HIS A 65 -0.04 6.44 26.20
C HIS A 65 0.21 6.22 24.69
N ARG A 66 1.47 6.32 24.30
CA ARG A 66 1.95 6.05 22.94
C ARG A 66 2.79 4.79 22.92
N VAL A 67 2.62 4.01 21.89
CA VAL A 67 3.38 2.77 21.65
C VAL A 67 3.99 2.87 20.25
N THR A 68 5.31 2.73 20.18
CA THR A 68 6.01 2.61 18.89
C THR A 68 6.20 1.14 18.57
N ILE A 69 5.77 0.74 17.39
CA ILE A 69 5.91 -0.63 16.91
C ILE A 69 6.74 -0.65 15.63
N ARG A 70 7.57 -1.69 15.48
CA ARG A 70 8.28 -1.99 14.23
C ARG A 70 7.60 -3.14 13.52
N ALA A 71 7.33 -2.96 12.24
CA ALA A 71 6.70 -3.95 11.38
C ALA A 71 7.53 -4.13 10.10
N GLY A 72 7.84 -5.38 9.77
CA GLY A 72 8.56 -5.73 8.55
C GLY A 72 7.68 -5.71 7.31
N ALA A 73 8.31 -5.71 6.15
CA ALA A 73 7.66 -5.68 4.83
C ALA A 73 6.65 -6.81 4.61
N GLY A 74 6.90 -7.98 5.20
CA GLY A 74 6.00 -9.12 5.13
C GLY A 74 4.61 -8.89 5.76
N LEU A 75 4.46 -7.90 6.62
CA LEU A 75 3.17 -7.47 7.20
C LEU A 75 2.38 -6.52 6.29
N ARG A 76 2.79 -6.32 5.05
CA ARG A 76 2.17 -5.43 4.03
C ARG A 76 2.18 -3.93 4.38
N VAL A 77 2.72 -3.53 5.53
CA VAL A 77 2.83 -2.12 5.93
C VAL A 77 3.59 -1.30 4.87
N PRO A 78 4.75 -1.73 4.37
CA PRO A 78 5.48 -1.00 3.34
C PRO A 78 4.75 -0.87 2.01
N ALA A 79 3.95 -1.85 1.61
CA ALA A 79 3.13 -1.75 0.41
C ALA A 79 2.04 -0.66 0.54
N LEU A 80 1.54 -0.45 1.75
CA LEU A 80 0.59 0.62 2.06
C LEU A 80 1.28 1.99 2.06
N LEU A 81 2.57 2.04 2.45
CA LEU A 81 3.36 3.28 2.49
C LEU A 81 3.64 3.84 1.09
N ALA A 82 3.96 3.00 0.12
CA ALA A 82 4.27 3.45 -1.24
C ALA A 82 3.17 4.36 -1.85
N MET A 83 1.93 4.19 -1.38
CA MET A 83 0.78 4.98 -1.80
C MET A 83 0.24 5.90 -0.68
N ASN A 84 0.92 5.99 0.45
CA ASN A 84 0.42 6.60 1.68
C ASN A 84 -1.05 6.23 1.90
N ALA A 85 -1.31 4.93 2.07
CA ALA A 85 -2.66 4.41 2.17
C ALA A 85 -3.40 5.09 3.34
N GLY A 86 -4.53 5.67 3.01
CA GLY A 86 -5.38 6.35 3.97
C GLY A 86 -6.85 6.07 3.71
N ALA A 87 -7.64 6.13 4.76
CA ALA A 87 -9.08 6.03 4.72
C ALA A 87 -9.71 6.79 5.89
N TYR A 88 -10.84 7.41 5.63
CA TYR A 88 -11.62 8.10 6.67
C TYR A 88 -10.89 9.24 7.40
N GLY A 89 -9.99 9.94 6.68
CA GLY A 89 -9.23 11.07 7.23
C GLY A 89 -7.89 10.72 7.89
N ASP A 90 -7.57 9.45 8.03
CA ASP A 90 -6.27 8.99 8.54
C ASP A 90 -5.42 8.44 7.39
N ALA A 91 -4.12 8.66 7.42
CA ALA A 91 -3.16 8.02 6.53
C ALA A 91 -2.05 7.34 7.34
N ILE A 92 -1.46 6.27 6.78
CA ILE A 92 -0.40 5.53 7.48
C ILE A 92 0.85 6.39 7.68
N GLY A 93 1.13 7.30 6.74
CA GLY A 93 2.25 8.24 6.82
C GLY A 93 2.21 9.15 8.04
N ASP A 94 1.00 9.46 8.55
CA ASP A 94 0.80 10.30 9.73
C ASP A 94 1.25 9.62 11.04
N ARG A 95 1.53 8.32 10.99
CA ARG A 95 1.93 7.50 12.14
C ARG A 95 3.36 7.01 12.05
N LEU A 96 4.04 7.28 10.94
CA LEU A 96 5.42 6.87 10.74
C LEU A 96 6.37 7.66 11.64
N SER A 97 7.22 6.94 12.36
CA SER A 97 8.30 7.48 13.19
C SER A 97 9.69 7.06 12.71
N GLY A 98 9.78 6.04 11.86
CA GLY A 98 11.03 5.56 11.30
C GLY A 98 10.81 4.59 10.13
N LEU A 99 11.80 4.48 9.26
CA LEU A 99 11.82 3.52 8.15
C LEU A 99 13.18 2.86 8.04
N THR A 100 13.20 1.58 7.67
CA THR A 100 14.38 0.93 7.08
C THR A 100 14.10 0.72 5.60
N VAL A 101 14.94 1.28 4.75
CA VAL A 101 14.80 1.21 3.29
C VAL A 101 16.05 0.66 2.64
N PHE A 102 15.89 0.12 1.44
CA PHE A 102 16.97 -0.15 0.51
C PHE A 102 16.84 0.79 -0.68
N THR A 103 17.96 1.36 -1.11
CA THR A 103 18.10 2.07 -2.39
C THR A 103 19.31 1.52 -3.14
N PRO A 104 19.32 1.49 -4.50
CA PRO A 104 20.48 1.03 -5.27
C PRO A 104 21.75 1.80 -4.97
N GLU A 105 21.62 3.10 -4.67
CA GLU A 105 22.72 4.05 -4.51
C GLU A 105 23.38 3.97 -3.12
N ARG A 106 22.61 3.60 -2.10
CA ARG A 106 23.04 3.67 -0.68
C ARG A 106 22.92 2.35 0.09
N GLY A 107 22.36 1.30 -0.53
CA GLY A 107 22.08 0.04 0.16
C GLY A 107 20.97 0.16 1.22
N VAL A 108 21.08 -0.63 2.28
CA VAL A 108 20.12 -0.64 3.39
C VAL A 108 20.47 0.46 4.38
N ARG A 109 19.48 1.29 4.75
CA ARG A 109 19.64 2.33 5.78
C ARG A 109 18.36 2.64 6.51
N SER A 110 18.49 3.17 7.73
CA SER A 110 17.39 3.73 8.51
C SER A 110 17.21 5.21 8.17
N LEU A 111 15.94 5.65 8.13
CA LEU A 111 15.54 7.02 7.86
C LEU A 111 14.71 7.57 9.01
N THR A 112 14.84 8.87 9.25
CA THR A 112 14.06 9.67 10.18
C THR A 112 12.96 10.47 9.46
N PRO A 113 11.92 10.98 10.15
CA PRO A 113 10.78 11.65 9.52
C PRO A 113 11.09 12.84 8.62
N ASP A 114 12.22 13.48 8.79
CA ASP A 114 12.70 14.61 7.95
C ASP A 114 13.32 14.17 6.63
N GLU A 115 13.47 12.86 6.37
CA GLU A 115 14.05 12.31 5.15
C GLU A 115 13.02 11.83 4.12
N TRP A 116 11.72 11.94 4.42
CA TRP A 116 10.64 11.62 3.47
C TRP A 116 9.48 12.61 3.54
N SER A 117 8.64 12.54 2.54
CA SER A 117 7.35 13.22 2.52
C SER A 117 6.23 12.24 2.19
N ALA A 118 5.09 12.40 2.88
CA ALA A 118 3.88 11.64 2.65
C ALA A 118 2.71 12.59 2.34
N GLY A 119 1.92 12.29 1.31
CA GLY A 119 0.75 13.06 0.92
C GLY A 119 -0.30 12.15 0.29
N TYR A 120 -1.39 12.71 -0.22
CA TYR A 120 -2.46 11.92 -0.83
C TYR A 120 -1.94 11.07 -2.00
N ARG A 121 -1.94 9.76 -1.84
CA ARG A 121 -1.44 8.78 -2.84
C ARG A 121 -0.01 9.05 -3.29
N ARG A 122 0.80 9.62 -2.40
CA ARG A 122 2.20 9.95 -2.65
C ARG A 122 3.04 9.65 -1.43
N PHE A 123 4.17 9.01 -1.67
CA PHE A 123 5.26 8.86 -0.72
C PHE A 123 6.57 9.04 -1.48
N ALA A 124 7.49 9.83 -0.94
CA ALA A 124 8.77 10.10 -1.59
C ALA A 124 9.89 10.29 -0.55
N LEU A 125 11.06 9.77 -0.84
CA LEU A 125 12.27 10.10 -0.12
C LEU A 125 12.79 11.47 -0.59
N HIS A 126 13.37 12.25 0.31
CA HIS A 126 13.94 13.55 -0.03
C HIS A 126 15.24 13.40 -0.83
N GLU A 127 16.04 12.39 -0.51
CA GLU A 127 17.22 12.07 -1.30
C GLU A 127 16.80 11.38 -2.61
N PRO A 128 17.25 11.88 -3.78
CA PRO A 128 16.95 11.26 -5.06
C PRO A 128 17.51 9.83 -5.13
N CYS A 129 16.69 8.91 -5.61
CA CYS A 129 17.08 7.53 -5.89
C CYS A 129 16.31 7.02 -7.11
N ALA A 130 16.88 6.07 -7.83
CA ALA A 130 16.23 5.47 -8.99
C ALA A 130 14.94 4.73 -8.58
N TRP A 131 15.00 4.01 -7.47
CA TRP A 131 13.88 3.35 -6.80
C TRP A 131 14.24 3.01 -5.36
N PHE A 132 13.26 2.68 -4.54
CA PHE A 132 13.51 2.21 -3.19
C PHE A 132 12.53 1.09 -2.80
N ALA A 133 12.96 0.26 -1.85
CA ALA A 133 12.12 -0.73 -1.18
C ALA A 133 12.07 -0.45 0.32
N VAL A 134 10.89 -0.37 0.90
CA VAL A 134 10.73 -0.31 2.36
C VAL A 134 10.81 -1.72 2.91
N LEU A 135 11.74 -1.95 3.83
CA LEU A 135 11.99 -3.25 4.47
C LEU A 135 11.27 -3.35 5.81
N GLU A 136 11.33 -2.28 6.60
CA GLU A 136 10.66 -2.16 7.90
C GLU A 136 10.10 -0.75 8.07
N ALA A 137 9.04 -0.64 8.87
CA ALA A 137 8.43 0.62 9.25
C ALA A 137 8.23 0.67 10.77
N GLU A 138 8.56 1.79 11.38
CA GLU A 138 8.19 2.11 12.76
C GLU A 138 6.96 3.03 12.75
N LEU A 139 5.98 2.66 13.56
CA LEU A 139 4.71 3.37 13.69
C LEU A 139 4.49 3.76 15.14
N THR A 140 4.23 5.03 15.40
CA THR A 140 3.82 5.49 16.72
C THR A 140 2.31 5.57 16.80
N LEU A 141 1.73 4.76 17.66
CA LEU A 141 0.29 4.58 17.84
C LEU A 141 -0.15 5.04 19.23
N ILE A 142 -1.40 5.47 19.35
CA ILE A 142 -2.02 5.75 20.65
C ILE A 142 -2.58 4.45 21.19
N SER A 143 -2.18 4.09 22.41
CA SER A 143 -2.72 2.91 23.10
C SER A 143 -4.22 3.06 23.36
N SER A 144 -4.95 1.98 23.24
CA SER A 144 -6.39 1.94 23.45
C SER A 144 -6.82 0.57 23.97
N SER A 145 -8.02 0.48 24.52
CA SER A 145 -8.54 -0.81 24.95
C SER A 145 -8.87 -1.72 23.76
N ALA A 146 -8.68 -3.02 23.94
CA ALA A 146 -9.02 -4.00 22.91
C ALA A 146 -10.50 -3.95 22.48
N GLY A 147 -11.41 -3.57 23.41
CA GLY A 147 -12.82 -3.35 23.11
C GLY A 147 -13.05 -2.17 22.17
N ALA A 148 -12.43 -1.02 22.46
CA ALA A 148 -12.54 0.18 21.64
C ALA A 148 -11.94 -0.05 20.22
N VAL A 149 -10.79 -0.70 20.14
CA VAL A 149 -10.17 -1.04 18.86
C VAL A 149 -11.08 -1.93 18.02
N ARG A 150 -11.64 -3.00 18.60
CA ARG A 150 -12.58 -3.90 17.90
C ARG A 150 -13.84 -3.16 17.43
N ALA A 151 -14.39 -2.26 18.24
CA ALA A 151 -15.58 -1.49 17.88
C ALA A 151 -15.32 -0.60 16.63
N VAL A 152 -14.22 0.16 16.63
CA VAL A 152 -13.81 1.00 15.48
C VAL A 152 -13.54 0.15 14.24
N MET A 153 -12.85 -0.99 14.40
CA MET A 153 -12.60 -1.92 13.27
C MET A 153 -13.91 -2.45 12.68
N ALA A 154 -14.86 -2.86 13.52
CA ALA A 154 -16.16 -3.38 13.07
C ALA A 154 -16.97 -2.29 12.34
N GLU A 155 -17.02 -1.07 12.86
CA GLU A 155 -17.66 0.07 12.21
C GLU A 155 -17.05 0.35 10.83
N ARG A 156 -15.72 0.49 10.75
CA ARG A 156 -15.02 0.78 9.50
C ARG A 156 -15.19 -0.35 8.48
N LEU A 157 -15.16 -1.61 8.93
CA LEU A 157 -15.40 -2.76 8.06
C LEU A 157 -16.84 -2.79 7.53
N SER A 158 -17.82 -2.52 8.38
CA SER A 158 -19.22 -2.41 7.97
C SER A 158 -19.40 -1.31 6.92
N ARG A 159 -18.88 -0.12 7.17
CA ARG A 159 -18.90 0.98 6.21
C ARG A 159 -18.24 0.61 4.88
N LYS A 160 -17.08 -0.06 4.94
CA LYS A 160 -16.37 -0.52 3.74
C LYS A 160 -17.21 -1.49 2.92
N LYS A 161 -17.83 -2.48 3.57
CA LYS A 161 -18.71 -3.46 2.91
C LYS A 161 -19.92 -2.81 2.23
N ASN A 162 -20.46 -1.75 2.83
CA ASN A 162 -21.63 -1.04 2.30
C ASN A 162 -21.29 -0.06 1.18
N THR A 163 -20.02 0.32 1.01
CA THR A 163 -19.61 1.35 0.04
C THR A 163 -18.63 0.85 -1.01
N GLN A 164 -18.07 -0.34 -0.86
CA GLN A 164 -17.04 -0.88 -1.75
C GLN A 164 -17.30 -2.36 -2.06
N PRO A 165 -17.01 -2.83 -3.27
CA PRO A 165 -17.25 -4.20 -3.71
C PRO A 165 -16.19 -5.17 -3.16
N VAL A 166 -16.15 -5.37 -1.83
CA VAL A 166 -15.11 -6.13 -1.12
C VAL A 166 -15.08 -7.63 -1.43
N THR A 167 -16.14 -8.15 -2.05
CA THR A 167 -16.28 -9.56 -2.44
C THR A 167 -15.92 -9.83 -3.89
N LEU A 168 -15.68 -8.78 -4.69
CA LEU A 168 -15.33 -8.90 -6.09
C LEU A 168 -13.82 -8.84 -6.33
N HIS A 169 -13.37 -9.45 -7.42
CA HIS A 169 -11.99 -9.31 -7.88
C HIS A 169 -11.80 -7.92 -8.50
N THR A 170 -11.17 -7.02 -7.73
CA THR A 170 -10.89 -5.64 -8.15
C THR A 170 -9.48 -5.22 -7.73
N ALA A 171 -8.91 -4.26 -8.42
CA ALA A 171 -7.65 -3.61 -8.04
C ALA A 171 -7.85 -2.37 -7.12
N GLY A 172 -9.05 -2.17 -6.58
CA GLY A 172 -9.42 -0.98 -5.80
C GLY A 172 -9.91 0.16 -6.68
N CYS A 173 -9.80 1.40 -6.20
CA CYS A 173 -10.13 2.59 -6.99
C CYS A 173 -9.16 2.76 -8.15
N VAL A 174 -9.69 2.87 -9.36
CA VAL A 174 -8.91 2.99 -10.61
C VAL A 174 -8.34 4.38 -10.78
N PHE A 175 -9.11 5.41 -10.46
CA PHE A 175 -8.73 6.81 -10.62
C PHE A 175 -8.47 7.48 -9.26
N LYS A 176 -7.46 8.35 -9.23
CA LYS A 176 -7.24 9.26 -8.10
C LYS A 176 -8.33 10.32 -8.07
N ASN A 177 -8.68 10.78 -6.88
CA ASN A 177 -9.58 11.93 -6.75
C ASN A 177 -8.86 13.18 -7.24
N PRO A 178 -9.48 14.00 -8.11
CA PRO A 178 -9.01 15.35 -8.38
C PRO A 178 -9.13 16.23 -7.13
N ASP A 179 -8.43 17.33 -7.09
CA ASP A 179 -8.46 18.26 -5.96
C ASP A 179 -9.88 18.76 -5.69
N GLY A 180 -10.34 18.56 -4.45
CA GLY A 180 -11.68 18.93 -4.00
C GLY A 180 -12.84 18.11 -4.58
N LEU A 181 -12.57 17.09 -5.42
CA LEU A 181 -13.59 16.29 -6.10
C LEU A 181 -13.44 14.79 -5.78
N SER A 182 -14.50 14.04 -6.06
CA SER A 182 -14.50 12.58 -5.95
C SER A 182 -14.55 11.96 -7.35
N ALA A 183 -13.52 11.21 -7.73
CA ALA A 183 -13.50 10.47 -9.00
C ALA A 183 -14.69 9.49 -9.10
N GLY A 184 -15.05 8.81 -8.00
CA GLY A 184 -16.21 7.92 -7.98
C GLY A 184 -17.53 8.64 -8.28
N ARG A 185 -17.70 9.84 -7.75
CA ARG A 185 -18.87 10.67 -8.03
C ARG A 185 -18.91 11.15 -9.49
N LEU A 186 -17.77 11.63 -10.01
CA LEU A 186 -17.70 12.09 -11.41
C LEU A 186 -18.00 10.95 -12.40
N LEU A 187 -17.51 9.74 -12.13
CA LEU A 187 -17.79 8.56 -12.95
C LEU A 187 -19.27 8.14 -12.87
N ASP A 188 -19.89 8.28 -11.70
CA ASP A 188 -21.32 8.01 -11.50
C ASP A 188 -22.18 9.04 -12.25
N GLU A 189 -21.88 10.33 -12.12
CA GLU A 189 -22.54 11.43 -12.85
C GLU A 189 -22.36 11.29 -14.37
N ALA A 190 -21.24 10.72 -14.83
CA ALA A 190 -21.01 10.38 -16.24
C ALA A 190 -21.74 9.12 -16.70
N GLY A 191 -22.54 8.48 -15.83
CA GLY A 191 -23.32 7.29 -16.16
C GLY A 191 -22.49 6.03 -16.38
N LEU A 192 -21.31 5.93 -15.77
CA LEU A 192 -20.43 4.77 -15.94
C LEU A 192 -20.73 3.62 -14.99
N ARG A 193 -21.51 3.84 -13.94
CA ARG A 193 -21.96 2.78 -13.02
C ARG A 193 -22.60 1.62 -13.79
N GLY A 194 -22.13 0.40 -13.57
CA GLY A 194 -22.58 -0.80 -14.26
C GLY A 194 -22.18 -0.92 -15.73
N LYS A 195 -21.57 0.09 -16.36
CA LYS A 195 -21.08 -0.01 -17.74
C LYS A 195 -20.03 -1.09 -17.87
N ARG A 196 -20.13 -1.84 -18.95
CA ARG A 196 -19.34 -3.06 -19.21
C ARG A 196 -18.67 -3.00 -20.58
N ARG A 197 -17.47 -3.55 -20.66
CA ARG A 197 -16.79 -3.87 -21.91
C ARG A 197 -16.13 -5.25 -21.78
N GLY A 198 -16.66 -6.24 -22.51
CA GLY A 198 -16.25 -7.63 -22.32
C GLY A 198 -16.45 -8.11 -20.89
N PRO A 199 -15.43 -8.79 -20.31
CA PRO A 199 -15.51 -9.28 -18.93
C PRO A 199 -15.29 -8.22 -17.87
N VAL A 200 -14.86 -7.00 -18.23
CA VAL A 200 -14.59 -5.90 -17.30
C VAL A 200 -15.76 -4.94 -17.21
N TYR A 201 -16.07 -4.48 -15.99
CA TYR A 201 -17.17 -3.55 -15.76
C TYR A 201 -16.92 -2.63 -14.57
N PHE A 202 -17.51 -1.43 -14.64
CA PHE A 202 -17.65 -0.54 -13.49
C PHE A 202 -18.68 -1.12 -12.52
N THR A 203 -18.34 -1.22 -11.23
CA THR A 203 -19.26 -1.88 -10.28
C THR A 203 -20.47 -1.00 -9.98
N GLU A 204 -21.62 -1.65 -9.70
CA GLU A 204 -22.85 -0.95 -9.32
C GLU A 204 -22.74 -0.26 -7.96
N LEU A 205 -21.94 -0.80 -7.04
CA LEU A 205 -21.79 -0.26 -5.70
C LEU A 205 -20.91 1.00 -5.67
N HIS A 206 -19.86 1.05 -6.53
CA HIS A 206 -18.91 2.14 -6.56
C HIS A 206 -18.30 2.33 -7.94
N ALA A 207 -18.66 3.41 -8.63
CA ALA A 207 -18.26 3.64 -10.02
C ALA A 207 -16.74 3.75 -10.25
N ASN A 208 -15.91 4.02 -9.23
CA ASN A 208 -14.46 4.03 -9.35
C ASN A 208 -13.78 2.66 -9.12
N PHE A 209 -14.56 1.57 -9.19
CA PHE A 209 -14.05 0.20 -9.11
C PHE A 209 -14.37 -0.54 -10.40
N LEU A 210 -13.32 -1.04 -11.05
CA LEU A 210 -13.46 -2.01 -12.13
C LEU A 210 -13.38 -3.42 -11.55
N ALA A 211 -14.35 -4.26 -11.90
CA ALA A 211 -14.37 -5.67 -11.58
C ALA A 211 -14.25 -6.52 -12.83
N HIS A 212 -13.66 -7.70 -12.67
CA HIS A 212 -13.56 -8.72 -13.71
C HIS A 212 -14.56 -9.85 -13.42
N ASP A 213 -15.32 -10.23 -14.44
CA ASP A 213 -16.27 -11.34 -14.41
C ASP A 213 -15.65 -12.53 -15.17
N PRO A 214 -15.05 -13.51 -14.46
CA PRO A 214 -14.36 -14.63 -15.12
C PRO A 214 -15.28 -15.57 -15.88
N ALA A 215 -16.59 -15.56 -15.57
CA ALA A 215 -17.56 -16.40 -16.28
C ALA A 215 -17.85 -15.92 -17.72
N ARG A 216 -17.44 -14.70 -18.05
CA ARG A 216 -17.68 -14.11 -19.38
C ARG A 216 -16.41 -14.06 -20.21
N GLY A 217 -15.53 -15.00 -20.16
CA GLY A 217 -14.34 -15.14 -21.01
C GLY A 217 -13.92 -13.91 -21.85
N VAL A 218 -12.67 -13.78 -22.21
CA VAL A 218 -12.25 -12.81 -23.23
C VAL A 218 -12.86 -13.28 -24.55
N GLN A 219 -13.97 -12.70 -24.98
CA GLN A 219 -14.34 -12.75 -26.41
C GLN A 219 -13.32 -11.81 -27.09
N SER A 220 -12.34 -12.41 -27.76
CA SER A 220 -11.51 -11.70 -28.73
C SER A 220 -12.44 -11.21 -29.84
N ASP A 221 -12.58 -9.90 -29.95
CA ASP A 221 -13.10 -9.27 -31.15
C ASP A 221 -12.07 -9.38 -32.29
#